data_47ba9f3186dbe6d61851fc99ac382ac6
#
_entry.id   47ba9f3186dbe6d61851fc99ac382ac6
#
_cell.length_a   1.000
_cell.length_b   1.000
_cell.length_c   1.000
_cell.angle_alpha   90.00
_cell.angle_beta   90.00
_cell.angle_gamma   90.00
#
_symmetry.space_group_name_H-M   'P 1'
#
loop_
_entity.id
_entity.type
_entity.pdbx_description
1 polymer ?
#
loop_
_entity_poly.entity_id
_entity_poly.type
_entity_poly.pdbx_seq_one_letter_code
_entity_poly.pdbx_strand_id
1 'polypeptide(L)' 'MSVMANELDGRLLNRIRVARAEHDLSQHQLARAAGVSRQTISSIETRQYCPSTSLAFRLARILDMRVDELFWLEGEDR' A
#
# COMPACT_ATOMS: atom_id res chain seq x y z
N MET A 1 -15.77 16.16 19.31
CA MET A 1 -15.06 16.93 18.39
C MET A 1 -15.13 16.31 17.04
N SER A 2 -15.39 17.07 16.16
CA SER A 2 -15.56 16.51 14.92
C SER A 2 -14.60 17.07 13.98
N VAL A 3 -13.61 16.34 13.83
CA VAL A 3 -12.63 16.68 12.87
C VAL A 3 -13.04 16.05 11.58
N MET A 4 -12.96 16.78 10.53
CA MET A 4 -13.28 16.23 9.24
C MET A 4 -12.25 15.22 8.89
N ALA A 5 -12.69 14.01 8.69
CA ALA A 5 -11.78 12.92 8.38
C ALA A 5 -10.93 13.24 7.15
N ASN A 6 -11.57 13.83 6.15
CA ASN A 6 -10.84 14.12 4.91
C ASN A 6 -9.83 15.25 5.06
N GLU A 7 -9.89 16.00 6.15
CA GLU A 7 -8.90 17.02 6.42
C GLU A 7 -7.68 16.42 7.12
N LEU A 8 -7.90 15.38 7.92
CA LEU A 8 -6.83 14.77 8.70
C LEU A 8 -6.23 13.56 8.05
N ASP A 9 -7.03 12.85 7.26
CA ASP A 9 -6.58 11.59 6.71
C ASP A 9 -5.43 11.73 5.75
N GLY A 10 -5.43 12.81 4.98
CA GLY A 10 -4.48 12.89 3.91
C GLY A 10 -4.70 11.76 2.94
N ARG A 11 -3.83 11.65 1.98
CA ARG A 11 -3.85 10.56 1.04
C ARG A 11 -2.94 9.47 1.52
N LEU A 12 -3.34 8.25 1.31
CA LEU A 12 -2.48 7.13 1.66
C LEU A 12 -1.46 6.95 0.54
N LEU A 13 -0.21 7.09 0.91
CA LEU A 13 0.90 6.90 0.00
C LEU A 13 1.56 5.57 0.29
N ASN A 14 2.31 5.07 -0.67
CA ASN A 14 2.97 3.80 -0.48
C ASN A 14 4.24 3.73 -1.33
N ARG A 15 5.07 2.73 -1.02
CA ARG A 15 6.25 2.45 -1.81
C ARG A 15 6.23 1.02 -2.33
N ILE A 16 5.05 0.53 -2.69
CA ILE A 16 4.92 -0.83 -3.16
C ILE A 16 5.77 -1.06 -4.41
N ARG A 17 5.76 -0.11 -5.34
CA ARG A 17 6.53 -0.27 -6.57
C ARG A 17 8.02 -0.44 -6.28
N VAL A 18 8.57 0.38 -5.40
CA VAL A 18 9.98 0.31 -5.05
C VAL A 18 10.27 -1.01 -4.35
N ALA A 19 9.44 -1.39 -3.40
CA ALA A 19 9.63 -2.63 -2.66
C ALA A 19 9.53 -3.84 -3.57
N ARG A 20 8.58 -3.80 -4.54
CA ARG A 20 8.49 -4.89 -5.52
C ARG A 20 9.79 -5.02 -6.30
N ALA A 21 10.31 -3.89 -6.76
CA ALA A 21 11.55 -3.91 -7.54
C ALA A 21 12.69 -4.49 -6.72
N GLU A 22 12.74 -4.16 -5.45
CA GLU A 22 13.79 -4.69 -4.57
C GLU A 22 13.69 -6.20 -4.39
N HIS A 23 12.48 -6.75 -4.53
CA HIS A 23 12.25 -8.18 -4.42
C HIS A 23 12.09 -8.87 -5.76
N ASP A 24 12.32 -8.14 -6.85
CA ASP A 24 12.19 -8.67 -8.21
C ASP A 24 10.80 -9.25 -8.47
N LEU A 25 9.76 -8.59 -7.95
CA LEU A 25 8.39 -9.03 -8.12
C LEU A 25 7.66 -8.14 -9.10
N SER A 26 6.97 -8.76 -10.07
CA SER A 26 6.06 -8.03 -10.92
C SER A 26 4.76 -7.74 -10.17
N GLN A 27 3.95 -6.84 -10.71
CA GLN A 27 2.62 -6.62 -10.15
C GLN A 27 1.81 -7.91 -10.09
N HIS A 28 1.92 -8.71 -11.13
CA HIS A 28 1.19 -9.97 -11.21
C HIS A 28 1.65 -10.94 -10.12
N GLN A 29 2.95 -11.03 -9.93
CA GLN A 29 3.49 -11.94 -8.92
C GLN A 29 3.09 -11.51 -7.52
N LEU A 30 3.14 -10.22 -7.24
CA LEU A 30 2.72 -9.72 -5.94
C LEU A 30 1.24 -9.96 -5.73
N ALA A 31 0.44 -9.71 -6.77
CA ALA A 31 -1.00 -9.93 -6.69
C ALA A 31 -1.33 -11.38 -6.35
N ARG A 32 -0.65 -12.31 -7.01
CA ARG A 32 -0.87 -13.73 -6.75
C ARG A 32 -0.52 -14.08 -5.31
N ALA A 33 0.61 -13.58 -4.83
CA ALA A 33 1.03 -13.85 -3.46
C ALA A 33 0.05 -13.27 -2.45
N ALA A 34 -0.54 -12.13 -2.77
CA ALA A 34 -1.47 -11.46 -1.85
C ALA A 34 -2.91 -11.94 -2.00
N GLY A 35 -3.19 -12.74 -3.02
CA GLY A 35 -4.55 -13.25 -3.22
C GLY A 35 -5.50 -12.23 -3.81
N VAL A 36 -4.99 -11.30 -4.61
CA VAL A 36 -5.82 -10.28 -5.26
C VAL A 36 -5.46 -10.22 -6.73
N SER A 37 -6.18 -9.41 -7.48
CA SER A 37 -5.91 -9.25 -8.91
C SER A 37 -4.75 -8.27 -9.13
N ARG A 38 -4.12 -8.39 -10.30
CA ARG A 38 -3.07 -7.44 -10.69
C ARG A 38 -3.64 -6.02 -10.72
N GLN A 39 -4.90 -5.88 -11.17
CA GLN A 39 -5.55 -4.58 -11.21
C GLN A 39 -5.61 -3.95 -9.82
N THR A 40 -5.86 -4.76 -8.80
CA THR A 40 -5.89 -4.26 -7.43
C THR A 40 -4.54 -3.70 -7.03
N ILE A 41 -3.46 -4.42 -7.33
CA ILE A 41 -2.12 -3.93 -7.02
C ILE A 41 -1.83 -2.62 -7.76
N SER A 42 -2.15 -2.60 -9.05
CA SER A 42 -1.93 -1.40 -9.85
C SER A 42 -2.69 -0.21 -9.28
N SER A 43 -3.93 -0.42 -8.89
CA SER A 43 -4.77 0.67 -8.35
C SER A 43 -4.25 1.17 -7.00
N ILE A 44 -3.70 0.28 -6.19
CA ILE A 44 -3.10 0.70 -4.92
C ILE A 44 -1.85 1.50 -5.19
N GLU A 45 -0.99 1.05 -6.10
CA GLU A 45 0.26 1.74 -6.40
C GLU A 45 0.02 3.15 -6.92
N THR A 46 -1.06 3.33 -7.68
CA THR A 46 -1.40 4.63 -8.23
C THR A 46 -2.30 5.43 -7.30
N ARG A 47 -2.58 4.91 -6.12
CA ARG A 47 -3.34 5.59 -5.07
C ARG A 47 -4.79 5.83 -5.45
N GLN A 48 -5.33 5.00 -6.35
CA GLN A 48 -6.73 5.06 -6.74
C GLN A 48 -7.59 4.17 -5.85
N TYR A 49 -6.97 3.29 -5.11
CA TYR A 49 -7.67 2.35 -4.25
C TYR A 49 -6.89 2.20 -2.94
N CYS A 50 -7.61 2.35 -1.85
CA CYS A 50 -7.02 2.20 -0.52
C CYS A 50 -7.24 0.75 -0.07
N PRO A 51 -6.18 0.01 0.22
CA PRO A 51 -6.35 -1.40 0.59
C PRO A 51 -7.01 -1.51 1.95
N SER A 52 -7.67 -2.65 2.17
CA SER A 52 -8.15 -2.98 3.49
C SER A 52 -6.96 -3.15 4.42
N THR A 53 -7.23 -3.05 5.72
CA THR A 53 -6.16 -3.24 6.70
C THR A 53 -5.50 -4.60 6.55
N SER A 54 -6.29 -5.65 6.35
CA SER A 54 -5.70 -6.97 6.24
C SER A 54 -4.86 -7.11 4.97
N LEU A 55 -5.29 -6.51 3.87
CA LEU A 55 -4.50 -6.55 2.66
C LEU A 55 -3.19 -5.78 2.84
N ALA A 56 -3.25 -4.62 3.50
CA ALA A 56 -2.05 -3.83 3.75
C ALA A 56 -1.03 -4.63 4.56
N PHE A 57 -1.48 -5.35 5.58
CA PHE A 57 -0.58 -6.18 6.38
C PHE A 57 -0.02 -7.34 5.58
N ARG A 58 -0.84 -7.96 4.72
CA ARG A 58 -0.34 -9.05 3.87
C ARG A 58 0.71 -8.57 2.88
N LEU A 59 0.49 -7.40 2.28
CA LEU A 59 1.46 -6.84 1.34
C LEU A 59 2.78 -6.55 2.06
N ALA A 60 2.69 -5.97 3.24
CA ALA A 60 3.90 -5.65 4.01
C ALA A 60 4.67 -6.93 4.33
N ARG A 61 3.96 -7.98 4.73
CA ARG A 61 4.61 -9.25 5.04
C ARG A 61 5.30 -9.84 3.82
N ILE A 62 4.64 -9.83 2.67
CA ILE A 62 5.22 -10.37 1.44
C ILE A 62 6.47 -9.60 1.06
N LEU A 63 6.45 -8.29 1.26
CA LEU A 63 7.55 -7.42 0.88
C LEU A 63 8.57 -7.25 2.01
N ASP A 64 8.39 -7.99 3.11
CA ASP A 64 9.31 -8.00 4.24
C ASP A 64 9.53 -6.60 4.80
N MET A 65 8.43 -5.89 5.00
CA MET A 65 8.45 -4.54 5.53
C MET A 65 7.41 -4.42 6.62
N ARG A 66 7.59 -3.43 7.48
CA ARG A 66 6.54 -3.04 8.41
C ARG A 66 5.47 -2.32 7.62
N VAL A 67 4.23 -2.43 8.08
CA VAL A 67 3.13 -1.78 7.36
C VAL A 67 3.33 -0.27 7.32
N ASP A 68 3.89 0.31 8.39
CA ASP A 68 4.10 1.76 8.42
C ASP A 68 5.35 2.20 7.67
N GLU A 69 6.14 1.25 7.20
CA GLU A 69 7.22 1.55 6.25
C GLU A 69 6.70 1.52 4.82
N LEU A 70 5.70 0.67 4.58
CA LEU A 70 5.17 0.48 3.24
C LEU A 70 4.10 1.52 2.91
N PHE A 71 3.32 1.93 3.90
CA PHE A 71 2.22 2.87 3.73
C PHE A 71 2.35 4.01 4.74
N TRP A 72 1.97 5.21 4.33
CA TRP A 72 1.92 6.35 5.24
C TRP A 72 0.94 7.38 4.69
N LEU A 73 0.56 8.33 5.51
CA LEU A 73 -0.36 9.37 5.08
C LEU A 73 0.43 10.56 4.56
N GLU A 74 -0.10 11.17 3.51
CA GLU A 74 0.52 12.34 2.92
C GLU A 74 0.65 13.42 3.98
N GLY A 75 1.82 14.06 4.04
CA GLY A 75 2.07 15.08 5.03
C GLY A 75 2.77 14.59 6.27
N GLU A 76 2.87 13.27 6.45
CA GLU A 76 3.62 12.74 7.58
C GLU A 76 5.11 12.91 7.34
N ASP A 77 5.81 13.13 8.44
CA ASP A 77 7.25 13.24 8.41
C ASP A 77 7.86 11.86 8.34
N ARG A 78 8.67 11.63 7.31
CA ARG A 78 9.23 10.28 7.09
C ARG A 78 10.73 10.28 7.31
#